data_6df924736c971cc45bfc06c25630948b
#
_entry.id   6df924736c971cc45bfc06c25630948b
#
_cell.length_a   1.000
_cell.length_b   1.000
_cell.length_c   1.000
_cell.angle_alpha   90.00
_cell.angle_beta   90.00
_cell.angle_gamma   90.00
#
_symmetry.space_group_name_H-M   'P 1'
#
loop_
_entity.id
_entity.type
_entity.pdbx_description
1 polymer ?
#
loop_
_entity_poly.entity_id
_entity_poly.type
_entity_poly.pdbx_seq_one_letter_code
_entity_poly.pdbx_strand_id
1 'polypeptide(L)'
;SIINMEKILGKLIPVIHFSAEKKMAKNIVQKLEIKAPSVGTDCYALSGGNKQKVSVGKWLERNPDILLLDDPTIGIDVGAREDIYEVLLEMKKNGISMILVSDEPKEYFILCDKIMFVMDGRIQKVLGPEEFRKVMST
;
A
#
# COMPACT_ATOMS: atom_id res chain seq x y z
N SER A 1 15.86 -5.20 0.89
CA SER A 1 14.90 -4.49 0.08
C SER A 1 15.56 -3.82 -1.11
N ILE A 2 15.36 -4.39 -2.30
CA ILE A 2 15.98 -3.96 -3.56
C ILE A 2 15.50 -2.56 -3.98
N ILE A 3 14.34 -2.14 -3.52
CA ILE A 3 13.62 -0.93 -3.99
C ILE A 3 14.32 0.39 -3.60
N ASN A 4 15.13 0.41 -2.55
CA ASN A 4 15.81 1.63 -2.07
C ASN A 4 17.34 1.49 -2.04
N MET A 5 17.89 0.64 -2.89
CA MET A 5 19.34 0.41 -2.93
C MET A 5 20.16 1.69 -3.22
N GLU A 6 19.64 2.61 -4.01
CA GLU A 6 20.32 3.89 -4.32
C GLU A 6 20.50 4.78 -3.08
N LYS A 7 19.58 4.72 -2.10
CA LYS A 7 19.73 5.45 -0.83
C LYS A 7 20.68 4.75 0.15
N ILE A 8 20.90 3.45 -0.04
CA ILE A 8 21.73 2.59 0.81
C ILE A 8 23.15 2.45 0.23
N LEU A 9 23.27 2.55 -1.09
CA LEU A 9 24.52 2.49 -1.83
C LEU A 9 25.14 3.90 -1.89
N GLY A 10 26.30 4.08 -1.28
CA GLY A 10 27.09 5.30 -1.49
C GLY A 10 27.57 5.40 -2.93
N LYS A 11 27.70 6.63 -3.44
CA LYS A 11 27.97 6.97 -4.87
C LYS A 11 29.22 6.34 -5.50
N LEU A 12 30.11 5.70 -4.75
CA LEU A 12 31.41 5.23 -5.28
C LEU A 12 31.73 3.73 -5.07
N ILE A 13 31.09 3.06 -4.12
CA ILE A 13 31.27 1.62 -3.90
C ILE A 13 29.90 1.04 -3.52
N PRO A 14 29.42 -0.04 -4.15
CA PRO A 14 28.14 -0.67 -3.80
C PRO A 14 28.28 -1.43 -2.47
N VAL A 15 28.39 -0.71 -1.37
CA VAL A 15 28.38 -1.29 -0.02
C VAL A 15 26.96 -1.18 0.52
N ILE A 16 26.34 -2.33 0.75
CA ILE A 16 25.04 -2.39 1.44
C ILE A 16 25.28 -2.02 2.91
N HIS A 17 24.75 -0.88 3.34
CA HIS A 17 24.80 -0.48 4.74
C HIS A 17 23.71 -1.22 5.52
N PHE A 18 24.01 -2.41 6.04
CA PHE A 18 23.07 -3.23 6.83
C PHE A 18 22.44 -2.48 8.01
N SER A 19 23.16 -1.53 8.60
CA SER A 19 22.61 -0.69 9.68
C SER A 19 21.51 0.25 9.20
N ALA A 20 21.65 0.85 8.02
CA ALA A 20 20.65 1.71 7.41
C ALA A 20 19.41 0.91 6.99
N GLU A 21 19.61 -0.26 6.37
CA GLU A 21 18.53 -1.17 6.01
C GLU A 21 17.74 -1.62 7.24
N LYS A 22 18.42 -2.00 8.32
CA LYS A 22 17.79 -2.41 9.58
C LYS A 22 17.00 -1.26 10.23
N LYS A 23 17.51 -0.02 10.13
CA LYS A 23 16.81 1.16 10.63
C LYS A 23 15.54 1.43 9.83
N MET A 24 15.60 1.37 8.49
CA MET A 24 14.44 1.51 7.61
C MET A 24 13.39 0.44 7.91
N ALA A 25 13.81 -0.82 7.99
CA ALA A 25 12.91 -1.91 8.31
C ALA A 25 12.22 -1.74 9.68
N LYS A 26 12.95 -1.26 10.70
CA LYS A 26 12.35 -0.93 12.00
C LYS A 26 11.29 0.17 11.89
N ASN A 27 11.56 1.23 11.14
CA ASN A 27 10.61 2.31 10.94
C ASN A 27 9.32 1.81 10.27
N ILE A 28 9.43 0.98 9.23
CA ILE A 28 8.28 0.35 8.56
C ILE A 28 7.49 -0.51 9.54
N VAL A 29 8.18 -1.38 10.28
CA VAL A 29 7.54 -2.29 11.25
C VAL A 29 6.76 -1.49 12.30
N GLN A 30 7.33 -0.40 12.82
CA GLN A 30 6.65 0.47 13.78
C GLN A 30 5.49 1.24 13.16
N LYS A 31 5.71 1.88 11.99
CA LYS A 31 4.72 2.73 11.34
C LYS A 31 3.48 1.97 10.90
N LEU A 32 3.66 0.72 10.45
CA LEU A 32 2.57 -0.13 9.95
C LEU A 32 2.09 -1.17 11.00
N GLU A 33 2.60 -1.08 12.22
CA GLU A 33 2.29 -2.02 13.31
C GLU A 33 2.42 -3.50 12.88
N ILE A 34 3.51 -3.82 12.15
CA ILE A 34 3.75 -5.17 11.65
C ILE A 34 4.10 -6.09 12.83
N LYS A 35 3.28 -7.09 13.06
CA LYS A 35 3.51 -8.11 14.10
C LYS A 35 4.52 -9.14 13.61
N ALA A 36 5.80 -8.93 13.94
CA ALA A 36 6.91 -9.81 13.62
C ALA A 36 7.80 -9.98 14.85
N PRO A 37 8.35 -11.20 15.13
CA PRO A 37 9.28 -11.43 16.23
C PRO A 37 10.55 -10.56 16.14
N SER A 38 10.99 -10.27 14.93
CA SER A 38 12.12 -9.38 14.64
C SER A 38 12.05 -8.81 13.23
N VAL A 39 12.81 -7.74 12.96
CA VAL A 39 12.97 -7.20 11.59
C VAL A 39 13.67 -8.15 10.61
N GLY A 40 14.36 -9.17 11.14
CA GLY A 40 14.99 -10.24 10.34
C GLY A 40 14.10 -11.44 10.12
N THR A 41 12.83 -11.41 10.57
CA THR A 41 11.88 -12.49 10.35
C THR A 41 11.60 -12.66 8.87
N ASP A 42 11.62 -13.91 8.39
CA ASP A 42 11.28 -14.24 7.02
C ASP A 42 9.81 -13.85 6.75
N CYS A 43 9.57 -13.15 5.64
CA CYS A 43 8.22 -12.76 5.24
C CYS A 43 7.27 -13.96 5.10
N TYR A 44 7.77 -15.13 4.72
CA TYR A 44 6.95 -16.34 4.62
C TYR A 44 6.38 -16.80 5.98
N ALA A 45 7.05 -16.47 7.08
CA ALA A 45 6.59 -16.78 8.42
C ALA A 45 5.53 -15.81 8.97
N LEU A 46 5.24 -14.72 8.26
CA LEU A 46 4.25 -13.73 8.66
C LEU A 46 2.83 -14.14 8.24
N SER A 47 1.82 -13.65 8.97
CA SER A 47 0.41 -13.75 8.54
C SER A 47 0.18 -13.01 7.22
N GLY A 48 -0.92 -13.33 6.52
CA GLY A 48 -1.30 -12.68 5.26
C GLY A 48 -1.34 -11.15 5.37
N GLY A 49 -2.02 -10.61 6.38
CA GLY A 49 -2.09 -9.18 6.64
C GLY A 49 -0.74 -8.53 6.91
N ASN A 50 0.14 -9.17 7.70
CA ASN A 50 1.48 -8.65 7.91
C ASN A 50 2.36 -8.71 6.66
N LYS A 51 2.20 -9.73 5.80
CA LYS A 51 2.85 -9.77 4.48
C LYS A 51 2.42 -8.60 3.60
N GLN A 52 1.13 -8.29 3.60
CA GLN A 52 0.59 -7.18 2.83
C GLN A 52 1.09 -5.83 3.36
N LYS A 53 1.11 -5.62 4.68
CA LYS A 53 1.73 -4.45 5.31
C LYS A 53 3.20 -4.27 4.90
N VAL A 54 3.99 -5.36 4.87
CA VAL A 54 5.38 -5.33 4.36
C VAL A 54 5.41 -4.90 2.90
N SER A 55 4.50 -5.42 2.07
CA SER A 55 4.41 -5.06 0.66
C SER A 55 4.13 -3.57 0.46
N VAL A 56 3.15 -3.02 1.16
CA VAL A 56 2.82 -1.58 1.13
C VAL A 56 3.97 -0.74 1.71
N GLY A 57 4.58 -1.19 2.82
CA GLY A 57 5.68 -0.51 3.48
C GLY A 57 6.90 -0.27 2.61
N LYS A 58 7.20 -1.17 1.67
CA LYS A 58 8.30 -0.98 0.70
C LYS A 58 8.09 0.27 -0.16
N TRP A 59 6.85 0.55 -0.53
CA TRP A 59 6.49 1.70 -1.36
C TRP A 59 6.46 3.00 -0.57
N LEU A 60 6.03 2.94 0.70
CA LEU A 60 6.11 4.08 1.62
C LEU A 60 7.51 4.68 1.70
N GLU A 61 8.52 3.84 1.87
CA GLU A 61 9.92 4.28 1.97
C GLU A 61 10.45 4.90 0.66
N ARG A 62 9.86 4.55 -0.46
CA ARG A 62 10.22 5.12 -1.75
C ARG A 62 9.62 6.51 -1.97
N ASN A 63 8.57 6.84 -1.24
CA ASN A 63 7.81 8.08 -1.36
C ASN A 63 7.46 8.40 -2.83
N PRO A 64 6.68 7.53 -3.50
CA PRO A 64 6.33 7.72 -4.90
C PRO A 64 5.34 8.89 -5.05
N ASP A 65 5.35 9.54 -6.20
CA ASP A 65 4.34 10.54 -6.55
C ASP A 65 2.98 9.88 -6.87
N ILE A 66 3.04 8.68 -7.48
CA ILE A 66 1.86 7.90 -7.89
C ILE A 66 2.06 6.44 -7.46
N LEU A 67 1.04 5.86 -6.85
CA LEU A 67 0.99 4.46 -6.43
C LEU A 67 -0.14 3.74 -7.16
N LEU A 68 0.19 2.61 -7.79
CA LEU A 68 -0.78 1.71 -8.40
C LEU A 68 -1.04 0.54 -7.44
N LEU A 69 -2.30 0.31 -7.12
CA LEU A 69 -2.78 -0.72 -6.20
C LEU A 69 -3.74 -1.64 -6.94
N ASP A 70 -3.39 -2.92 -6.99
CA ASP A 70 -4.20 -3.97 -7.59
C ASP A 70 -4.59 -4.95 -6.48
N ASP A 71 -5.86 -5.00 -6.14
CA ASP A 71 -6.43 -5.78 -5.06
C ASP A 71 -5.60 -5.76 -3.75
N PRO A 72 -5.34 -4.58 -3.16
CA PRO A 72 -4.37 -4.43 -2.08
C PRO A 72 -4.74 -5.18 -0.79
N THR A 73 -5.99 -5.59 -0.63
CA THR A 73 -6.47 -6.30 0.57
C THR A 73 -6.97 -7.72 0.29
N ILE A 74 -6.66 -8.26 -0.89
CA ILE A 74 -7.08 -9.62 -1.24
C ILE A 74 -6.47 -10.66 -0.27
N GLY A 75 -7.30 -11.59 0.20
CA GLY A 75 -6.86 -12.71 1.02
C GLY A 75 -6.39 -12.37 2.43
N ILE A 76 -6.72 -11.18 2.95
CA ILE A 76 -6.43 -10.80 4.34
C ILE A 76 -7.71 -10.69 5.17
N ASP A 77 -7.57 -10.87 6.48
CA ASP A 77 -8.68 -10.75 7.42
C ASP A 77 -9.17 -9.30 7.58
N VAL A 78 -10.39 -9.13 8.13
CA VAL A 78 -11.06 -7.82 8.23
C VAL A 78 -10.24 -6.81 9.04
N GLY A 79 -9.63 -7.24 10.16
CA GLY A 79 -8.85 -6.33 11.00
C GLY A 79 -7.57 -5.85 10.30
N ALA A 80 -6.85 -6.76 9.64
CA ALA A 80 -5.65 -6.40 8.88
C ALA A 80 -5.97 -5.53 7.66
N ARG A 81 -7.19 -5.64 7.12
CA ARG A 81 -7.68 -4.80 6.01
C ARG A 81 -7.84 -3.35 6.46
N GLU A 82 -8.42 -3.11 7.63
CA GLU A 82 -8.56 -1.77 8.20
C GLU A 82 -7.20 -1.10 8.41
N ASP A 83 -6.23 -1.83 8.93
CA ASP A 83 -4.86 -1.34 9.09
C ASP A 83 -4.24 -0.87 7.76
N ILE A 84 -4.50 -1.60 6.65
CA ILE A 84 -4.04 -1.19 5.31
C ILE A 84 -4.75 0.08 4.85
N TYR A 85 -6.05 0.22 5.10
CA TYR A 85 -6.78 1.43 4.74
C TYR A 85 -6.23 2.66 5.45
N GLU A 86 -5.94 2.57 6.75
CA GLU A 86 -5.32 3.67 7.50
C GLU A 86 -4.00 4.11 6.89
N VAL A 87 -3.15 3.15 6.53
CA VAL A 87 -1.86 3.41 5.86
C VAL A 87 -2.06 4.13 4.52
N LEU A 88 -2.98 3.64 3.69
CA LEU A 88 -3.26 4.24 2.38
C LEU A 88 -3.86 5.65 2.53
N LEU A 89 -4.74 5.86 3.50
CA LEU A 89 -5.28 7.18 3.80
C LEU A 89 -4.21 8.16 4.30
N GLU A 90 -3.25 7.69 5.09
CA GLU A 90 -2.11 8.51 5.50
C GLU A 90 -1.22 8.90 4.31
N MET A 91 -0.93 7.94 3.41
CA MET A 91 -0.19 8.22 2.18
C MET A 91 -0.90 9.27 1.32
N LYS A 92 -2.21 9.16 1.17
CA LYS A 92 -3.06 10.13 0.46
C LYS A 92 -2.97 11.52 1.10
N LYS A 93 -3.07 11.62 2.43
CA LYS A 93 -2.91 12.89 3.17
C LYS A 93 -1.53 13.52 2.95
N ASN A 94 -0.51 12.70 2.76
CA ASN A 94 0.85 13.14 2.46
C ASN A 94 1.07 13.51 0.97
N GLY A 95 0.00 13.55 0.16
CA GLY A 95 0.04 14.02 -1.23
C GLY A 95 0.37 12.94 -2.26
N ILE A 96 0.42 11.67 -1.88
CA ILE A 96 0.63 10.58 -2.84
C ILE A 96 -0.66 10.34 -3.60
N SER A 97 -0.62 10.42 -4.93
CA SER A 97 -1.73 10.06 -5.80
C SER A 97 -1.84 8.54 -5.91
N MET A 98 -3.06 7.99 -5.89
CA MET A 98 -3.26 6.55 -5.98
C MET A 98 -4.26 6.18 -7.06
N ILE A 99 -3.99 5.09 -7.78
CA ILE A 99 -4.94 4.42 -8.65
C ILE A 99 -5.18 3.05 -8.03
N LEU A 100 -6.43 2.78 -7.66
CA LEU A 100 -6.87 1.55 -7.02
C LEU A 100 -7.75 0.76 -8.00
N VAL A 101 -7.43 -0.51 -8.17
CA VAL A 101 -8.30 -1.53 -8.76
C VAL A 101 -8.65 -2.51 -7.65
N SER A 102 -9.92 -2.83 -7.46
CA SER A 102 -10.38 -3.74 -6.41
C SER A 102 -11.75 -4.34 -6.74
N ASP A 103 -11.95 -5.57 -6.31
CA ASP A 103 -13.25 -6.25 -6.32
C ASP A 103 -14.11 -5.94 -5.09
N GLU A 104 -13.57 -5.19 -4.10
CA GLU A 104 -14.25 -4.84 -2.85
C GLU A 104 -14.91 -3.45 -2.92
N PRO A 105 -16.24 -3.35 -3.04
CA PRO A 105 -16.93 -2.05 -3.15
C PRO A 105 -16.66 -1.09 -1.98
N LYS A 106 -16.39 -1.61 -0.78
CA LYS A 106 -16.08 -0.81 0.42
C LYS A 106 -14.81 0.02 0.23
N GLU A 107 -13.82 -0.49 -0.50
CA GLU A 107 -12.57 0.22 -0.75
C GLU A 107 -12.79 1.50 -1.53
N TYR A 108 -13.69 1.49 -2.50
CA TYR A 108 -14.03 2.67 -3.28
C TYR A 108 -14.63 3.78 -2.42
N PHE A 109 -15.47 3.43 -1.44
CA PHE A 109 -16.07 4.40 -0.54
C PHE A 109 -15.10 4.99 0.48
N ILE A 110 -14.14 4.19 0.92
CA ILE A 110 -13.18 4.58 1.97
C ILE A 110 -11.99 5.34 1.37
N LEU A 111 -11.45 4.86 0.25
CA LEU A 111 -10.14 5.29 -0.25
C LEU A 111 -10.23 6.26 -1.44
N CYS A 112 -11.28 6.18 -2.28
CA CYS A 112 -11.33 6.87 -3.55
C CYS A 112 -12.07 8.21 -3.49
N ASP A 113 -11.54 9.23 -4.18
CA ASP A 113 -12.24 10.49 -4.45
C ASP A 113 -13.06 10.44 -5.73
N LYS A 114 -12.63 9.57 -6.67
CA LYS A 114 -13.29 9.33 -7.96
C LYS A 114 -13.25 7.84 -8.29
N ILE A 115 -14.32 7.36 -8.90
CA ILE A 115 -14.49 5.97 -9.31
C ILE A 115 -14.70 5.96 -10.82
N MET A 116 -13.84 5.25 -11.54
CA MET A 116 -13.89 5.15 -13.00
C MET A 116 -14.42 3.77 -13.40
N PHE A 117 -15.45 3.76 -14.23
CA PHE A 117 -15.94 2.54 -14.89
C PHE A 117 -15.20 2.36 -16.20
N VAL A 118 -14.48 1.27 -16.31
CA VAL A 118 -13.72 0.91 -17.52
C VAL A 118 -14.38 -0.31 -18.17
N MET A 119 -14.69 -0.21 -19.46
CA MET A 119 -15.26 -1.29 -20.25
C MET A 119 -14.61 -1.25 -21.64
N ASP A 120 -14.18 -2.40 -22.15
CA ASP A 120 -13.48 -2.53 -23.43
C ASP A 120 -12.29 -1.57 -23.60
N GLY A 121 -11.51 -1.41 -22.52
CA GLY A 121 -10.32 -0.54 -22.50
C GLY A 121 -10.63 0.96 -22.54
N ARG A 122 -11.89 1.38 -22.32
CA ARG A 122 -12.32 2.79 -22.33
C ARG A 122 -13.02 3.17 -21.04
N ILE A 123 -12.76 4.40 -20.58
CA ILE A 123 -13.49 4.98 -19.45
C ILE A 123 -14.88 5.37 -19.95
N GLN A 124 -15.91 4.71 -19.43
CA GLN A 124 -17.32 4.94 -19.75
C GLN A 124 -17.92 6.04 -18.88
N LYS A 125 -17.55 6.06 -17.60
CA LYS A 125 -18.11 6.99 -16.62
C LYS A 125 -17.12 7.24 -15.50
N VAL A 126 -17.17 8.45 -14.92
CA VAL A 126 -16.45 8.83 -13.72
C VAL A 126 -17.46 9.36 -12.73
N LEU A 127 -17.49 8.80 -11.51
CA LEU A 127 -18.42 9.14 -10.44
C LEU A 127 -17.67 9.52 -9.16
N GLY A 128 -18.31 10.36 -8.34
CA GLY A 128 -17.93 10.50 -6.95
C GLY A 128 -18.44 9.32 -6.10
N PRO A 129 -17.91 9.11 -4.87
CA PRO A 129 -18.35 8.01 -3.99
C PRO A 129 -19.86 8.03 -3.69
N GLU A 130 -20.46 9.19 -3.49
CA GLU A 130 -21.91 9.30 -3.20
C GLU A 130 -22.78 8.96 -4.41
N GLU A 131 -22.35 9.31 -5.62
CA GLU A 131 -23.05 8.95 -6.86
C GLU A 131 -22.93 7.45 -7.11
N PHE A 132 -21.75 6.88 -6.86
CA PHE A 132 -21.51 5.44 -6.96
C PHE A 132 -22.41 4.66 -5.99
N ARG A 133 -22.53 5.12 -4.74
CA ARG A 133 -23.41 4.50 -3.74
C ARG A 133 -24.86 4.41 -4.22
N LYS A 134 -25.38 5.46 -4.85
CA LYS A 134 -26.72 5.47 -5.43
C LYS A 134 -26.90 4.44 -6.55
N VAL A 135 -25.88 4.29 -7.39
CA VAL A 135 -25.90 3.29 -8.48
C VAL A 135 -25.89 1.87 -7.95
N MET A 136 -25.15 1.59 -6.87
CA MET A 136 -25.05 0.26 -6.25
C MET A 136 -26.27 -0.12 -5.40
N SER A 137 -27.13 0.83 -5.05
CA SER A 137 -28.36 0.60 -4.26
C SER A 137 -29.62 0.41 -5.11
N THR A 138 -29.51 0.46 -6.43
CA THR A 138 -30.59 0.26 -7.40
C THR A 138 -30.51 -1.12 -8.01
#